data_0b109ff44fefe09a03ebea8452450ad7
#
_entry.id   0b109ff44fefe09a03ebea8452450ad7
#
_cell.length_a   1.000
_cell.length_b   1.000
_cell.length_c   1.000
_cell.angle_alpha   90.00
_cell.angle_beta   90.00
_cell.angle_gamma   90.00
#
_symmetry.space_group_name_H-M   'P 1'
#
loop_
_entity.id
_entity.type
_entity.pdbx_description
1 polymer ?
#
loop_
_entity_poly.entity_id
_entity_poly.type
_entity_poly.pdbx_seq_one_letter_code
_entity_poly.pdbx_strand_id
1 'polypeptide(L)'
;MSRIKAFLLSIALFTTTSAFAYYNFIGEVPLPGKTQASPQLQQDTIFSVGAYGLRIATKDCFTVAITNTEVVKPKKNGAWEEIWTLKVCEREGRLPIQFTENPDGSGTFALDYMNIKWRTVTAKK
;
A
#
# COMPACT_ATOMS: atom_id res chain seq x y z
N MET A 1 32.16 20.24 -20.94
CA MET A 1 31.34 21.12 -20.11
C MET A 1 29.99 20.51 -19.80
N SER A 2 29.25 20.14 -20.83
CA SER A 2 27.92 19.55 -20.63
C SER A 2 27.99 18.25 -19.86
N ARG A 3 29.07 17.52 -19.99
CA ARG A 3 29.23 16.26 -19.28
C ARG A 3 29.22 16.44 -17.75
N ILE A 4 29.78 17.56 -17.30
CA ILE A 4 29.84 17.83 -15.87
C ILE A 4 28.44 18.08 -15.32
N LYS A 5 27.62 18.80 -16.10
CA LYS A 5 26.27 19.08 -15.66
C LYS A 5 25.42 17.82 -15.53
N ALA A 6 25.55 16.93 -16.49
CA ALA A 6 24.82 15.67 -16.44
C ALA A 6 25.24 14.84 -15.23
N PHE A 7 26.52 14.88 -14.94
CA PHE A 7 27.03 14.14 -13.80
C PHE A 7 26.44 14.65 -12.48
N LEU A 8 26.34 15.97 -12.34
CA LEU A 8 25.79 16.54 -11.13
C LEU A 8 24.31 16.20 -10.95
N LEU A 9 23.57 16.18 -12.04
CA LEU A 9 22.16 15.81 -11.98
C LEU A 9 22.00 14.36 -11.51
N SER A 10 22.86 13.48 -11.99
CA SER A 10 22.81 12.10 -11.56
C SER A 10 23.02 11.95 -10.08
N ILE A 11 23.95 12.71 -9.53
CA ILE A 11 24.24 12.67 -8.10
C ILE A 11 23.03 13.13 -7.30
N ALA A 12 22.37 14.20 -7.76
CA ALA A 12 21.21 14.72 -7.06
C ALA A 12 20.08 13.69 -7.00
N LEU A 13 19.82 13.01 -8.12
CA LEU A 13 18.78 11.98 -8.16
C LEU A 13 19.11 10.83 -7.22
N PHE A 14 20.35 10.45 -7.19
CA PHE A 14 20.78 9.35 -6.35
C PHE A 14 20.54 9.66 -4.88
N THR A 15 20.86 10.88 -4.47
CA THR A 15 20.67 11.31 -3.10
C THR A 15 19.20 11.26 -2.70
N THR A 16 18.31 11.73 -3.59
CA THR A 16 16.88 11.72 -3.31
C THR A 16 16.36 10.31 -3.10
N THR A 17 16.81 9.37 -3.91
CA THR A 17 16.35 7.99 -3.83
C THR A 17 16.73 7.33 -2.52
N SER A 18 17.89 7.66 -1.99
CA SER A 18 18.37 6.98 -0.78
C SER A 18 17.50 7.23 0.44
N ALA A 19 16.68 8.27 0.42
CA ALA A 19 15.80 8.57 1.55
C ALA A 19 14.76 7.49 1.80
N PHE A 20 14.43 6.69 0.79
CA PHE A 20 13.44 5.63 0.94
C PHE A 20 14.02 4.29 1.37
N ALA A 21 15.34 4.22 1.56
CA ALA A 21 15.97 2.96 1.90
C ALA A 21 15.62 2.45 3.28
N TYR A 22 15.10 3.31 4.15
CA TYR A 22 14.77 2.92 5.51
C TYR A 22 13.46 2.17 5.65
N TYR A 23 12.60 2.21 4.63
CA TYR A 23 11.28 1.62 4.73
C TYR A 23 11.13 0.50 3.73
N ASN A 24 10.71 -0.64 4.21
CA ASN A 24 10.42 -1.79 3.36
C ASN A 24 8.92 -1.89 3.17
N PHE A 25 8.39 -1.10 2.27
CA PHE A 25 6.99 -1.16 1.93
C PHE A 25 6.83 -1.84 0.58
N ILE A 26 6.03 -2.88 0.56
CA ILE A 26 5.78 -3.65 -0.65
C ILE A 26 4.32 -3.52 -1.03
N GLY A 27 4.07 -2.76 -2.06
CA GLY A 27 2.73 -2.59 -2.59
C GLY A 27 2.82 -1.92 -3.94
N GLU A 28 2.73 -2.72 -4.99
CA GLU A 28 2.84 -2.22 -6.35
C GLU A 28 1.58 -2.56 -7.13
N VAL A 29 1.19 -1.65 -7.99
CA VAL A 29 0.06 -1.87 -8.87
C VAL A 29 0.49 -2.69 -10.07
N PRO A 30 -0.26 -3.76 -10.44
CA PRO A 30 -1.48 -4.20 -9.77
C PRO A 30 -1.19 -5.00 -8.51
N LEU A 31 -2.03 -4.79 -7.51
CA LEU A 31 -1.89 -5.52 -6.26
C LEU A 31 -2.32 -6.97 -6.43
N PRO A 32 -1.79 -7.86 -5.59
CA PRO A 32 -2.22 -9.26 -5.65
C PRO A 32 -3.68 -9.39 -5.23
N GLY A 33 -4.36 -10.40 -5.76
CA GLY A 33 -5.74 -10.68 -5.41
C GLY A 33 -6.71 -10.19 -6.44
N LYS A 34 -7.88 -9.79 -5.97
CA LYS A 34 -9.02 -9.53 -6.84
C LYS A 34 -9.55 -8.09 -6.77
N THR A 35 -8.73 -7.14 -6.38
CA THR A 35 -9.19 -5.76 -6.25
C THR A 35 -9.84 -5.27 -7.54
N GLN A 36 -10.92 -4.49 -7.36
CA GLN A 36 -11.61 -3.86 -8.48
C GLN A 36 -11.28 -2.37 -8.59
N ALA A 37 -10.39 -1.88 -7.75
CA ALA A 37 -9.98 -0.49 -7.82
C ALA A 37 -9.15 -0.24 -9.08
N SER A 38 -9.31 0.94 -9.69
CA SER A 38 -8.51 1.33 -10.83
C SER A 38 -7.04 1.44 -10.40
N PRO A 39 -6.10 1.43 -11.35
CA PRO A 39 -4.69 1.60 -10.99
C PRO A 39 -4.43 2.86 -10.18
N GLN A 40 -5.09 3.96 -10.53
CA GLN A 40 -4.93 5.20 -9.79
C GLN A 40 -5.43 5.07 -8.36
N LEU A 41 -6.61 4.48 -8.20
CA LEU A 41 -7.21 4.31 -6.88
C LEU A 41 -6.40 3.33 -6.04
N GLN A 42 -5.86 2.29 -6.65
CA GLN A 42 -4.96 1.38 -5.95
C GLN A 42 -3.75 2.14 -5.44
N GLN A 43 -3.15 2.97 -6.28
CA GLN A 43 -1.96 3.72 -5.90
C GLN A 43 -2.24 4.65 -4.73
N ASP A 44 -3.35 5.37 -4.79
CA ASP A 44 -3.72 6.29 -3.72
C ASP A 44 -3.96 5.55 -2.41
N THR A 45 -4.62 4.41 -2.49
CA THR A 45 -4.94 3.61 -1.32
C THR A 45 -3.68 2.99 -0.72
N ILE A 46 -2.79 2.50 -1.57
CA ILE A 46 -1.51 1.92 -1.14
C ILE A 46 -0.76 2.90 -0.26
N PHE A 47 -0.75 4.15 -0.66
CA PHE A 47 -0.01 5.18 0.07
C PHE A 47 -0.52 5.30 1.50
N SER A 48 -1.84 5.34 1.67
CA SER A 48 -2.43 5.46 2.99
C SER A 48 -2.27 4.20 3.82
N VAL A 49 -2.45 3.04 3.21
CA VAL A 49 -2.29 1.77 3.90
C VAL A 49 -0.84 1.59 4.36
N GLY A 50 0.09 1.95 3.50
CA GLY A 50 1.50 1.87 3.83
C GLY A 50 1.87 2.79 4.99
N ALA A 51 1.35 4.01 4.99
CA ALA A 51 1.61 4.95 6.07
C ALA A 51 1.08 4.40 7.40
N TYR A 52 -0.13 3.83 7.38
CA TYR A 52 -0.68 3.22 8.58
C TYR A 52 0.19 2.07 9.08
N GLY A 53 0.60 1.18 8.16
CA GLY A 53 1.43 0.04 8.52
C GLY A 53 2.76 0.46 9.13
N LEU A 54 3.38 1.49 8.58
CA LEU A 54 4.65 1.97 9.11
C LEU A 54 4.50 2.56 10.50
N ARG A 55 3.34 3.14 10.80
CA ARG A 55 3.10 3.70 12.13
C ARG A 55 2.99 2.63 13.21
N ILE A 56 2.54 1.44 12.84
CA ILE A 56 2.37 0.36 13.81
C ILE A 56 3.50 -0.67 13.76
N ALA A 57 4.46 -0.49 12.87
CA ALA A 57 5.63 -1.37 12.78
C ALA A 57 6.48 -1.21 14.03
N THR A 58 7.15 -2.28 14.43
CA THR A 58 8.01 -2.24 15.60
C THR A 58 9.33 -1.59 15.29
N LYS A 59 10.08 -1.27 16.34
CA LYS A 59 11.39 -0.66 16.17
C LYS A 59 12.34 -1.52 15.35
N ASP A 60 12.22 -2.82 15.49
CA ASP A 60 13.16 -3.74 14.87
C ASP A 60 12.70 -4.24 13.53
N CYS A 61 11.54 -3.80 13.08
CA CYS A 61 10.98 -4.29 11.84
C CYS A 61 10.16 -3.19 11.17
N PHE A 62 10.54 -2.86 9.95
CA PHE A 62 9.83 -1.84 9.17
C PHE A 62 9.26 -2.43 7.88
N THR A 63 8.94 -3.71 7.90
CA THR A 63 8.41 -4.36 6.71
C THR A 63 6.89 -4.29 6.70
N VAL A 64 6.35 -3.70 5.64
CA VAL A 64 4.92 -3.58 5.44
C VAL A 64 4.62 -4.05 4.02
N ALA A 65 3.70 -4.99 3.88
CA ALA A 65 3.36 -5.53 2.57
C ALA A 65 1.86 -5.75 2.45
N ILE A 66 1.32 -5.46 1.28
CA ILE A 66 -0.05 -5.83 0.96
C ILE A 66 0.04 -7.15 0.23
N THR A 67 -0.46 -8.21 0.85
CA THR A 67 -0.27 -9.57 0.35
C THR A 67 -1.49 -10.12 -0.37
N ASN A 68 -2.66 -9.51 -0.21
CA ASN A 68 -3.85 -9.97 -0.91
C ASN A 68 -4.92 -8.89 -0.85
N THR A 69 -5.81 -8.92 -1.83
CA THR A 69 -7.00 -8.07 -1.86
C THR A 69 -8.18 -8.95 -2.24
N GLU A 70 -9.33 -8.72 -1.60
CA GLU A 70 -10.53 -9.48 -1.96
C GLU A 70 -11.74 -8.58 -1.89
N VAL A 71 -12.68 -8.80 -2.82
CA VAL A 71 -13.91 -8.04 -2.88
C VAL A 71 -14.93 -8.72 -1.98
N VAL A 72 -15.46 -8.02 -0.99
CA VAL A 72 -16.46 -8.59 -0.09
C VAL A 72 -17.86 -8.06 -0.38
N LYS A 73 -17.97 -6.89 -0.99
CA LYS A 73 -19.23 -6.40 -1.52
C LYS A 73 -19.00 -5.92 -2.94
N PRO A 74 -19.68 -6.51 -3.93
CA PRO A 74 -19.41 -6.16 -5.33
C PRO A 74 -19.74 -4.72 -5.65
N LYS A 75 -19.10 -4.20 -6.67
CA LYS A 75 -19.29 -2.83 -7.10
C LYS A 75 -20.73 -2.61 -7.55
N LYS A 76 -21.35 -1.58 -6.99
CA LYS A 76 -22.72 -1.21 -7.34
C LYS A 76 -22.81 0.30 -7.30
N ASN A 77 -23.17 0.91 -8.44
CA ASN A 77 -23.24 2.36 -8.56
C ASN A 77 -21.95 3.04 -8.15
N GLY A 78 -20.82 2.42 -8.49
CA GLY A 78 -19.51 2.98 -8.21
C GLY A 78 -19.02 2.78 -6.79
N ALA A 79 -19.76 2.05 -5.96
CA ALA A 79 -19.36 1.82 -4.56
C ALA A 79 -19.23 0.33 -4.27
N TRP A 80 -18.21 -0.04 -3.50
CA TRP A 80 -18.00 -1.45 -3.11
C TRP A 80 -17.08 -1.53 -1.91
N GLU A 81 -16.91 -2.75 -1.39
CA GLU A 81 -16.02 -2.98 -0.25
C GLU A 81 -15.05 -4.10 -0.55
N GLU A 82 -13.83 -3.92 -0.05
CA GLU A 82 -12.79 -4.92 -0.16
C GLU A 82 -12.15 -5.13 1.21
N ILE A 83 -11.48 -6.25 1.35
CA ILE A 83 -10.59 -6.47 2.49
C ILE A 83 -9.20 -6.65 1.92
N TRP A 84 -8.28 -5.82 2.39
CA TRP A 84 -6.88 -5.91 2.00
C TRP A 84 -6.10 -6.56 3.14
N THR A 85 -5.33 -7.57 2.80
CA THR A 85 -4.49 -8.23 3.79
C THR A 85 -3.17 -7.50 3.87
N LEU A 86 -2.86 -7.03 5.06
CA LEU A 86 -1.69 -6.21 5.33
C LEU A 86 -0.78 -6.97 6.27
N LYS A 87 0.45 -7.22 5.84
CA LYS A 87 1.41 -7.87 6.70
C LYS A 87 2.37 -6.84 7.25
N VAL A 88 2.40 -6.70 8.56
CA VAL A 88 3.30 -5.78 9.24
C VAL A 88 4.18 -6.63 10.16
N CYS A 89 5.42 -6.83 9.74
CA CYS A 89 6.36 -7.68 10.46
C CYS A 89 5.79 -9.08 10.61
N GLU A 90 5.48 -9.52 11.82
CA GLU A 90 4.96 -10.85 12.04
C GLU A 90 3.46 -10.88 12.28
N ARG A 91 2.79 -9.77 12.01
CA ARG A 91 1.35 -9.70 12.17
C ARG A 91 0.70 -9.53 10.82
N GLU A 92 -0.47 -10.10 10.70
CA GLU A 92 -1.26 -10.00 9.48
C GLU A 92 -2.61 -9.42 9.83
N GLY A 93 -3.00 -8.35 9.17
CA GLY A 93 -4.25 -7.69 9.43
C GLY A 93 -5.14 -7.72 8.21
N ARG A 94 -6.43 -7.93 8.42
CA ARG A 94 -7.42 -7.87 7.35
C ARG A 94 -8.16 -6.56 7.51
N LEU A 95 -7.86 -5.63 6.61
CA LEU A 95 -8.33 -4.25 6.70
C LEU A 95 -9.50 -4.05 5.76
N PRO A 96 -10.69 -3.74 6.31
CA PRO A 96 -11.83 -3.41 5.46
C PRO A 96 -11.66 -2.02 4.85
N ILE A 97 -11.99 -1.91 3.57
CA ILE A 97 -11.89 -0.65 2.85
C ILE A 97 -13.16 -0.42 2.06
N GLN A 98 -13.74 0.75 2.19
CA GLN A 98 -14.87 1.15 1.37
C GLN A 98 -14.38 2.03 0.24
N PHE A 99 -14.75 1.68 -0.97
CA PHE A 99 -14.33 2.39 -2.17
C PHE A 99 -15.51 3.05 -2.86
N THR A 100 -15.24 4.20 -3.45
CA THR A 100 -16.16 4.86 -4.37
C THR A 100 -15.34 5.31 -5.57
N GLU A 101 -15.80 4.99 -6.76
CA GLU A 101 -15.04 5.29 -7.97
C GLU A 101 -15.92 5.98 -8.99
N ASN A 102 -15.37 7.01 -9.62
CA ASN A 102 -16.04 7.75 -10.66
C ASN A 102 -15.77 7.11 -12.02
N PRO A 103 -16.58 7.42 -13.04
CA PRO A 103 -16.37 6.84 -14.36
C PRO A 103 -14.99 7.12 -14.96
N ASP A 104 -14.33 8.19 -14.54
CA ASP A 104 -13.00 8.52 -15.05
C ASP A 104 -11.87 7.77 -14.35
N GLY A 105 -12.20 6.91 -13.39
CA GLY A 105 -11.20 6.12 -12.69
C GLY A 105 -10.71 6.73 -11.40
N SER A 106 -11.06 7.97 -11.14
CA SER A 106 -10.74 8.60 -9.86
C SER A 106 -11.73 8.14 -8.80
N GLY A 107 -11.39 8.29 -7.54
CA GLY A 107 -12.31 7.87 -6.51
C GLY A 107 -11.82 8.20 -5.13
N THR A 108 -12.53 7.67 -4.15
CA THR A 108 -12.19 7.85 -2.75
C THR A 108 -12.20 6.50 -2.06
N PHE A 109 -11.57 6.46 -0.90
CA PHE A 109 -11.54 5.24 -0.10
C PHE A 109 -11.61 5.62 1.37
N ALA A 110 -12.14 4.70 2.16
CA ALA A 110 -12.20 4.87 3.61
C ALA A 110 -11.64 3.61 4.24
N LEU A 111 -10.57 3.76 5.01
CA LEU A 111 -9.91 2.64 5.69
C LEU A 111 -10.56 2.46 7.05
N ASP A 112 -11.08 1.27 7.30
CA ASP A 112 -11.76 0.99 8.56
C ASP A 112 -10.79 0.40 9.57
N TYR A 113 -9.95 1.25 10.13
CA TYR A 113 -8.94 0.83 11.09
C TYR A 113 -9.54 0.23 12.35
N MET A 114 -10.76 0.64 12.70
CA MET A 114 -11.39 0.17 13.93
C MET A 114 -11.79 -1.30 13.84
N ASN A 115 -11.99 -1.78 12.63
CA ASN A 115 -12.43 -3.15 12.42
C ASN A 115 -11.40 -4.04 11.75
N ILE A 116 -10.15 -3.62 11.77
CA ILE A 116 -9.09 -4.46 11.25
C ILE A 116 -8.89 -5.64 12.21
N LYS A 117 -8.77 -6.83 11.63
CA LYS A 117 -8.58 -8.05 12.41
C LYS A 117 -7.15 -8.53 12.26
N TRP A 118 -6.45 -8.55 13.37
CA TRP A 118 -5.04 -8.94 13.40
C TRP A 118 -4.84 -10.36 13.88
N ARG A 119 -3.82 -10.99 13.36
CA ARG A 119 -3.36 -12.27 13.89
C ARG A 119 -1.84 -12.31 13.76
N THR A 120 -1.22 -13.07 14.65
CA THR A 120 0.22 -13.25 14.61
C THR A 120 0.52 -14.38 13.64
N VAL A 121 1.49 -14.13 12.74
CA VAL A 121 1.91 -15.14 11.79
C VAL A 121 3.34 -15.52 12.15
N THR A 122 3.50 -16.74 12.69
CA THR A 122 4.80 -17.20 13.09
C THR A 122 5.49 -17.83 11.89
N ALA A 123 6.74 -17.45 11.68
CA ALA A 123 7.50 -18.01 10.58
C ALA A 123 7.72 -19.50 10.81
N LYS A 124 7.55 -20.29 9.76
CA LYS A 124 7.83 -21.70 9.84
C LYS A 124 9.32 -21.93 9.79
N LYS A 125 9.77 -22.81 10.60
CA LYS A 125 11.19 -23.15 10.60
C LYS A 125 11.48 -24.32 9.69
#